data_78193f0efadd8e2bb1479705ed0976b8
#
_entry.id   78193f0efadd8e2bb1479705ed0976b8
#
_cell.length_a   1.000
_cell.length_b   1.000
_cell.length_c   1.000
_cell.angle_alpha   90.00
_cell.angle_beta   90.00
_cell.angle_gamma   90.00
#
_symmetry.space_group_name_H-M   'P 1'
#
loop_
_entity.id
_entity.type
_entity.pdbx_description
1 polymer ?
#
loop_
_entity_poly.entity_id
_entity_poly.type
_entity_poly.pdbx_seq_one_letter_code
_entity_poly.pdbx_strand_id
1 'polypeptide(L)'
;CLLDENEIIAGGIASLQNYPDQKELSNNPNIRPFSFNVTEVDRASRFNHRSGVIWMTGLSGAGKSSIAKETERKLFLKGFNVFILDGDNLRMGLNKGLTFSPEDRTENIRRTAEVAKLFTDAGFIVIVSLISPYRSERKKARDLRPEYFREIYIKASLEECIKRDVKGMYAKAMRSEIKDFTGIDSPY
;
A
#
# COMPACT_ATOMS: atom_id res chain seq x y z
N CYS A 1 10.81 2.76 -22.88
CA CYS A 1 10.68 1.49 -23.54
C CYS A 1 11.98 1.04 -24.13
N LEU A 2 12.22 -0.21 -23.99
CA LEU A 2 13.32 -0.89 -24.61
C LEU A 2 12.78 -1.75 -25.70
N LEU A 3 13.16 -1.54 -26.89
CA LEU A 3 12.57 -2.18 -28.06
C LEU A 3 13.56 -3.09 -28.74
N ASP A 4 14.80 -2.73 -28.68
CA ASP A 4 15.91 -3.56 -29.13
C ASP A 4 17.10 -3.42 -28.20
N GLU A 5 18.25 -3.78 -28.64
CA GLU A 5 19.48 -3.83 -27.82
C GLU A 5 19.78 -2.55 -27.02
N ASN A 6 19.22 -1.41 -27.41
CA ASN A 6 19.49 -0.12 -26.78
C ASN A 6 18.25 0.73 -26.52
N GLU A 7 17.09 0.22 -26.84
CA GLU A 7 15.87 0.96 -26.63
C GLU A 7 15.23 0.69 -25.28
N ILE A 8 14.68 1.72 -24.76
CA ILE A 8 14.07 1.72 -23.48
C ILE A 8 12.59 1.53 -23.62
N ILE A 9 12.07 0.63 -22.91
CA ILE A 9 10.65 0.35 -22.82
C ILE A 9 9.94 1.53 -22.22
N ALA A 10 8.94 2.03 -22.90
CA ALA A 10 8.12 3.15 -22.44
C ALA A 10 7.59 2.89 -21.05
N GLY A 11 7.75 3.87 -20.17
CA GLY A 11 7.36 3.76 -18.78
C GLY A 11 8.29 2.90 -17.94
N GLY A 12 9.29 2.28 -18.55
CA GLY A 12 10.30 1.55 -17.83
C GLY A 12 11.50 2.41 -17.46
N ILE A 13 12.24 1.95 -16.50
CA ILE A 13 13.57 2.45 -16.24
C ILE A 13 14.42 2.12 -17.46
N ALA A 14 14.82 3.15 -18.12
CA ALA A 14 15.54 3.08 -19.36
C ALA A 14 16.85 2.33 -19.30
N SER A 15 17.47 2.37 -18.21
CA SER A 15 18.60 1.53 -17.90
C SER A 15 18.75 1.44 -16.39
N LEU A 16 19.19 0.30 -15.91
CA LEU A 16 19.56 0.12 -14.51
C LEU A 16 20.83 0.89 -14.14
N GLN A 17 21.45 1.58 -15.10
CA GLN A 17 22.72 2.29 -14.87
C GLN A 17 22.64 3.44 -13.86
N ASN A 18 21.45 4.02 -13.68
CA ASN A 18 21.25 5.14 -12.74
C ASN A 18 20.32 4.80 -11.58
N TYR A 19 19.80 3.56 -11.56
CA TYR A 19 18.97 3.05 -10.48
C TYR A 19 19.56 1.72 -10.01
N PRO A 20 20.40 1.75 -9.00
CA PRO A 20 20.90 0.52 -8.41
C PRO A 20 19.71 -0.32 -7.94
N ASP A 21 19.76 -1.61 -8.21
CA ASP A 21 18.76 -2.55 -7.71
C ASP A 21 18.63 -2.33 -6.19
N GLN A 22 17.42 -2.29 -5.69
CA GLN A 22 17.18 -2.11 -4.24
C GLN A 22 17.86 -3.20 -3.41
N LYS A 23 18.11 -4.38 -3.98
CA LYS A 23 18.95 -5.40 -3.37
C LYS A 23 20.40 -4.97 -3.22
N GLU A 24 20.94 -4.21 -4.18
CA GLU A 24 22.29 -3.66 -4.09
C GLU A 24 22.37 -2.54 -3.06
N LEU A 25 21.31 -1.72 -2.93
CA LEU A 25 21.21 -0.71 -1.87
C LEU A 25 21.11 -1.34 -0.48
N SER A 26 20.44 -2.48 -0.35
CA SER A 26 20.37 -3.21 0.93
C SER A 26 21.70 -3.84 1.36
N ASN A 27 22.60 -4.04 0.43
CA ASN A 27 23.94 -4.58 0.66
C ASN A 27 25.03 -3.49 0.72
N ASN A 28 24.66 -2.23 0.85
CA ASN A 28 25.64 -1.16 0.99
C ASN A 28 26.42 -1.35 2.30
N PRO A 29 27.75 -1.57 2.24
CA PRO A 29 28.56 -1.85 3.44
C PRO A 29 28.61 -0.68 4.43
N ASN A 30 28.17 0.50 4.01
CA ASN A 30 28.08 1.69 4.85
C ASN A 30 26.76 1.78 5.64
N ILE A 31 25.77 0.91 5.34
CA ILE A 31 24.50 0.83 6.06
C ILE A 31 24.61 -0.24 7.14
N ARG A 32 24.55 0.17 8.40
CA ARG A 32 24.56 -0.74 9.54
C ARG A 32 23.20 -0.73 10.23
N PRO A 33 22.63 -1.90 10.53
CA PRO A 33 21.40 -1.99 11.33
C PRO A 33 21.62 -1.34 12.70
N PHE A 34 20.67 -0.55 13.13
CA PHE A 34 20.66 0.01 14.48
C PHE A 34 19.80 -0.87 15.39
N SER A 35 20.31 -1.22 16.55
CA SER A 35 19.58 -1.99 17.56
C SER A 35 18.86 -1.06 18.52
N PHE A 36 17.56 -1.27 18.68
CA PHE A 36 16.74 -0.50 19.61
C PHE A 36 16.74 -1.17 21.01
N ASN A 37 16.82 -0.36 22.06
CA ASN A 37 16.70 -0.84 23.45
C ASN A 37 15.26 -1.17 23.83
N VAL A 38 14.29 -0.51 23.20
CA VAL A 38 12.86 -0.76 23.42
C VAL A 38 12.37 -1.78 22.41
N THR A 39 12.02 -2.95 22.89
CA THR A 39 11.60 -4.09 22.07
C THR A 39 10.10 -4.05 21.73
N GLU A 40 9.68 -4.93 20.84
CA GLU A 40 8.27 -5.17 20.55
C GLU A 40 7.50 -5.67 21.78
N VAL A 41 8.13 -6.50 22.60
CA VAL A 41 7.54 -7.03 23.84
C VAL A 41 7.30 -5.90 24.84
N ASP A 42 8.28 -4.99 24.99
CA ASP A 42 8.13 -3.82 25.86
C ASP A 42 6.95 -2.94 25.42
N ARG A 43 6.83 -2.71 24.12
CA ARG A 43 5.72 -1.92 23.54
C ARG A 43 4.37 -2.62 23.75
N ALA A 44 4.30 -3.92 23.45
CA ALA A 44 3.07 -4.70 23.63
C ALA A 44 2.62 -4.73 25.10
N SER A 45 3.57 -4.89 26.04
CA SER A 45 3.30 -4.82 27.46
C SER A 45 2.79 -3.43 27.89
N ARG A 46 3.47 -2.36 27.43
CA ARG A 46 3.08 -0.99 27.77
C ARG A 46 1.71 -0.60 27.22
N PHE A 47 1.40 -1.02 25.99
CA PHE A 47 0.14 -0.68 25.31
C PHE A 47 -0.98 -1.66 25.59
N ASN A 48 -0.68 -2.78 26.27
CA ASN A 48 -1.61 -3.87 26.55
C ASN A 48 -2.28 -4.43 25.28
N HIS A 49 -1.58 -4.41 24.15
CA HIS A 49 -1.98 -5.06 22.92
C HIS A 49 -0.79 -5.34 22.01
N ARG A 50 -0.97 -6.29 21.09
CA ARG A 50 0.00 -6.57 20.04
C ARG A 50 -0.26 -5.64 18.84
N SER A 51 0.82 -5.27 18.16
CA SER A 51 0.75 -4.57 16.88
C SER A 51 0.34 -5.49 15.74
N GLY A 52 0.01 -4.92 14.58
CA GLY A 52 -0.32 -5.71 13.39
C GLY A 52 -0.74 -4.86 12.21
N VAL A 53 -0.82 -5.49 11.04
CA VAL A 53 -1.28 -4.85 9.80
C VAL A 53 -2.58 -5.50 9.36
N ILE A 54 -3.61 -4.69 9.17
CA ILE A 54 -4.88 -5.03 8.53
C ILE A 54 -4.84 -4.42 7.14
N TRP A 55 -4.54 -5.23 6.13
CA TRP A 55 -4.41 -4.78 4.75
C TRP A 55 -5.72 -4.97 4.00
N MET A 56 -6.47 -3.91 3.80
CA MET A 56 -7.72 -3.92 3.05
C MET A 56 -7.44 -3.71 1.57
N THR A 57 -7.89 -4.64 0.74
CA THR A 57 -7.80 -4.61 -0.72
C THR A 57 -9.18 -4.73 -1.35
N GLY A 58 -9.36 -4.28 -2.59
CA GLY A 58 -10.64 -4.30 -3.32
C GLY A 58 -10.78 -3.11 -4.25
N LEU A 59 -11.77 -3.13 -5.13
CA LEU A 59 -12.03 -2.10 -6.14
C LEU A 59 -12.22 -0.70 -5.53
N SER A 60 -12.00 0.33 -6.32
CA SER A 60 -12.44 1.68 -5.95
C SER A 60 -13.95 1.67 -5.69
N GLY A 61 -14.43 2.40 -4.69
CA GLY A 61 -15.87 2.38 -4.34
C GLY A 61 -16.37 1.13 -3.60
N ALA A 62 -15.52 0.11 -3.35
CA ALA A 62 -15.92 -1.10 -2.63
C ALA A 62 -16.25 -0.87 -1.13
N GLY A 63 -15.86 0.29 -0.57
CA GLY A 63 -16.15 0.63 0.83
C GLY A 63 -14.96 0.50 1.79
N LYS A 64 -13.75 0.27 1.28
CA LYS A 64 -12.53 0.10 2.10
C LYS A 64 -12.34 1.21 3.13
N SER A 65 -12.31 2.47 2.69
CA SER A 65 -12.07 3.62 3.57
C SER A 65 -13.18 3.82 4.61
N SER A 66 -14.43 3.48 4.27
CA SER A 66 -15.54 3.54 5.21
C SER A 66 -15.40 2.49 6.32
N ILE A 67 -15.06 1.25 5.94
CA ILE A 67 -14.81 0.16 6.89
C ILE A 67 -13.56 0.46 7.72
N ALA A 68 -12.50 0.97 7.10
CA ALA A 68 -11.27 1.36 7.80
C ALA A 68 -11.55 2.39 8.90
N LYS A 69 -12.27 3.48 8.57
CA LYS A 69 -12.62 4.53 9.53
C LYS A 69 -13.44 4.02 10.72
N GLU A 70 -14.43 3.18 10.46
CA GLU A 70 -15.25 2.62 11.53
C GLU A 70 -14.47 1.61 12.38
N THR A 71 -13.60 0.82 11.76
CA THR A 71 -12.71 -0.11 12.45
C THR A 71 -11.73 0.66 13.34
N GLU A 72 -11.08 1.69 12.81
CA GLU A 72 -10.18 2.57 13.58
C GLU A 72 -10.91 3.17 14.79
N ARG A 73 -12.08 3.76 14.57
CA ARG A 73 -12.88 4.37 15.64
C ARG A 73 -13.18 3.36 16.76
N LYS A 74 -13.61 2.14 16.40
CA LYS A 74 -13.93 1.09 17.37
C LYS A 74 -12.71 0.61 18.13
N LEU A 75 -11.58 0.45 17.47
CA LEU A 75 -10.33 0.05 18.12
C LEU A 75 -9.80 1.15 19.04
N PHE A 76 -9.82 2.40 18.56
CA PHE A 76 -9.39 3.56 19.36
C PHE A 76 -10.21 3.71 20.65
N LEU A 77 -11.53 3.57 20.57
CA LEU A 77 -12.42 3.64 21.75
C LEU A 77 -12.18 2.49 22.75
N LYS A 78 -11.57 1.39 22.29
CA LYS A 78 -11.14 0.29 23.16
C LYS A 78 -9.72 0.46 23.72
N GLY A 79 -9.07 1.58 23.45
CA GLY A 79 -7.73 1.90 23.94
C GLY A 79 -6.58 1.33 23.11
N PHE A 80 -6.85 0.84 21.88
CA PHE A 80 -5.78 0.39 20.99
C PHE A 80 -5.09 1.57 20.30
N ASN A 81 -3.77 1.50 20.15
CA ASN A 81 -3.02 2.38 19.27
C ASN A 81 -3.27 1.93 17.83
N VAL A 82 -4.02 2.69 17.08
CA VAL A 82 -4.42 2.35 15.71
C VAL A 82 -4.23 3.54 14.79
N PHE A 83 -3.84 3.27 13.53
CA PHE A 83 -3.67 4.31 12.52
C PHE A 83 -4.04 3.80 11.12
N ILE A 84 -4.70 4.67 10.32
CA ILE A 84 -5.06 4.35 8.94
C ILE A 84 -4.02 4.92 7.97
N LEU A 85 -3.55 4.08 7.06
CA LEU A 85 -2.82 4.45 5.86
C LEU A 85 -3.77 4.35 4.65
N ASP A 86 -4.38 5.46 4.29
CA ASP A 86 -5.30 5.53 3.13
C ASP A 86 -4.56 5.98 1.88
N GLY A 87 -4.88 5.36 0.75
CA GLY A 87 -4.18 5.56 -0.51
C GLY A 87 -4.21 7.00 -1.03
N ASP A 88 -5.34 7.71 -0.87
CA ASP A 88 -5.44 9.10 -1.32
C ASP A 88 -4.61 10.03 -0.45
N ASN A 89 -4.67 9.85 0.88
CA ASN A 89 -3.88 10.63 1.81
C ASN A 89 -2.38 10.44 1.59
N LEU A 90 -1.95 9.20 1.35
CA LEU A 90 -0.54 8.92 1.05
C LEU A 90 -0.08 9.59 -0.25
N ARG A 91 -0.95 9.68 -1.26
CA ARG A 91 -0.64 10.37 -2.52
C ARG A 91 -0.56 11.89 -2.39
N MET A 92 -1.16 12.47 -1.36
CA MET A 92 -1.00 13.90 -1.07
C MET A 92 0.34 14.23 -0.38
N GLY A 93 1.01 13.26 0.19
CA GLY A 93 2.25 13.42 0.95
C GLY A 93 3.35 12.47 0.49
N LEU A 94 3.53 11.36 1.21
CA LEU A 94 4.61 10.38 1.02
C LEU A 94 4.76 9.90 -0.43
N ASN A 95 3.65 9.70 -1.11
CA ASN A 95 3.60 9.19 -2.48
C ASN A 95 3.24 10.28 -3.50
N LYS A 96 3.47 11.55 -3.15
CA LYS A 96 3.31 12.68 -4.07
C LYS A 96 4.23 12.50 -5.27
N GLY A 97 3.67 12.66 -6.47
CA GLY A 97 4.41 12.49 -7.72
C GLY A 97 4.24 11.11 -8.35
N LEU A 98 3.78 10.10 -7.62
CA LEU A 98 3.44 8.81 -8.21
C LEU A 98 2.12 8.92 -8.97
N THR A 99 2.12 8.40 -10.19
CA THR A 99 0.96 8.31 -11.08
C THR A 99 0.15 7.02 -10.83
N PHE A 100 -0.71 6.66 -11.77
CA PHE A 100 -1.46 5.41 -11.74
C PHE A 100 -0.88 4.34 -12.67
N SER A 101 0.33 4.54 -13.21
CA SER A 101 1.02 3.51 -13.98
C SER A 101 1.26 2.24 -13.14
N PRO A 102 1.45 1.08 -13.75
CA PRO A 102 1.75 -0.15 -13.03
C PRO A 102 2.98 -0.03 -12.11
N GLU A 103 4.03 0.64 -12.59
CA GLU A 103 5.28 0.87 -11.86
C GLU A 103 5.04 1.73 -10.63
N ASP A 104 4.35 2.86 -10.81
CA ASP A 104 4.03 3.78 -9.71
C ASP A 104 3.07 3.17 -8.70
N ARG A 105 2.17 2.28 -9.13
CA ARG A 105 1.34 1.50 -8.21
C ARG A 105 2.16 0.55 -7.38
N THR A 106 3.12 -0.15 -7.99
CA THR A 106 4.04 -1.04 -7.29
C THR A 106 4.84 -0.28 -6.25
N GLU A 107 5.40 0.88 -6.62
CA GLU A 107 6.16 1.73 -5.72
C GLU A 107 5.28 2.32 -4.60
N ASN A 108 4.05 2.71 -4.91
CA ASN A 108 3.08 3.15 -3.90
C ASN A 108 2.81 2.05 -2.86
N ILE A 109 2.62 0.79 -3.29
CA ILE A 109 2.41 -0.34 -2.40
C ILE A 109 3.66 -0.61 -1.57
N ARG A 110 4.84 -0.60 -2.20
CA ARG A 110 6.12 -0.81 -1.52
C ARG A 110 6.34 0.23 -0.41
N ARG A 111 6.21 1.52 -0.71
CA ARG A 111 6.37 2.58 0.30
C ARG A 111 5.35 2.45 1.42
N THR A 112 4.11 2.16 1.09
CA THR A 112 3.06 1.97 2.10
C THR A 112 3.37 0.80 3.01
N ALA A 113 3.88 -0.31 2.46
CA ALA A 113 4.24 -1.50 3.24
C ALA A 113 5.40 -1.22 4.21
N GLU A 114 6.42 -0.47 3.78
CA GLU A 114 7.53 -0.05 4.66
C GLU A 114 7.05 0.86 5.80
N VAL A 115 6.18 1.82 5.49
CA VAL A 115 5.59 2.69 6.53
C VAL A 115 4.72 1.88 7.48
N ALA A 116 3.90 0.96 6.96
CA ALA A 116 3.09 0.07 7.80
C ALA A 116 3.98 -0.76 8.74
N LYS A 117 5.13 -1.26 8.25
CA LYS A 117 6.11 -1.95 9.06
C LYS A 117 6.64 -1.07 10.19
N LEU A 118 7.05 0.17 9.89
CA LEU A 118 7.57 1.11 10.89
C LEU A 118 6.53 1.40 11.99
N PHE A 119 5.27 1.61 11.64
CA PHE A 119 4.19 1.79 12.61
C PHE A 119 3.95 0.53 13.44
N THR A 120 4.03 -0.64 12.81
CA THR A 120 3.91 -1.93 13.52
C THR A 120 5.05 -2.11 14.50
N ASP A 121 6.29 -1.78 14.09
CA ASP A 121 7.47 -1.80 14.97
C ASP A 121 7.33 -0.80 16.14
N ALA A 122 6.62 0.31 15.91
CA ALA A 122 6.29 1.29 16.96
C ALA A 122 5.15 0.84 17.90
N GLY A 123 4.50 -0.30 17.62
CA GLY A 123 3.45 -0.88 18.47
C GLY A 123 2.03 -0.59 18.03
N PHE A 124 1.81 -0.04 16.83
CA PHE A 124 0.48 0.29 16.32
C PHE A 124 -0.20 -0.88 15.60
N ILE A 125 -1.50 -0.92 15.65
CA ILE A 125 -2.34 -1.63 14.68
C ILE A 125 -2.52 -0.71 13.47
N VAL A 126 -2.04 -1.14 12.30
CA VAL A 126 -2.08 -0.34 11.08
C VAL A 126 -3.18 -0.86 10.16
N ILE A 127 -4.10 -0.01 9.76
CA ILE A 127 -5.13 -0.32 8.79
C ILE A 127 -4.73 0.30 7.45
N VAL A 128 -4.35 -0.53 6.49
CA VAL A 128 -4.01 -0.07 5.14
C VAL A 128 -5.25 -0.18 4.25
N SER A 129 -5.62 0.91 3.60
CA SER A 129 -6.77 1.00 2.69
C SER A 129 -6.30 1.35 1.28
N LEU A 130 -6.00 0.34 0.47
CA LEU A 130 -5.51 0.46 -0.91
C LEU A 130 -6.28 -0.45 -1.85
N ILE A 131 -6.35 -0.10 -3.14
CA ILE A 131 -6.85 -1.04 -4.17
C ILE A 131 -5.96 -2.26 -4.22
N SER A 132 -4.63 -2.07 -4.32
CA SER A 132 -3.58 -3.11 -4.35
C SER A 132 -3.98 -4.36 -5.15
N PRO A 133 -4.19 -4.24 -6.47
CA PRO A 133 -4.81 -5.31 -7.26
C PRO A 133 -3.91 -6.53 -7.44
N TYR A 134 -2.59 -6.33 -7.47
CA TYR A 134 -1.64 -7.38 -7.79
C TYR A 134 -1.29 -8.24 -6.57
N ARG A 135 -1.50 -9.56 -6.69
CA ARG A 135 -1.18 -10.53 -5.62
C ARG A 135 0.31 -10.53 -5.25
N SER A 136 1.18 -10.37 -6.25
CA SER A 136 2.63 -10.30 -6.05
C SER A 136 3.02 -9.17 -5.11
N GLU A 137 2.43 -8.00 -5.29
CA GLU A 137 2.71 -6.81 -4.47
C GLU A 137 2.17 -6.96 -3.04
N ARG A 138 0.96 -7.51 -2.89
CA ARG A 138 0.42 -7.82 -1.56
C ARG A 138 1.24 -8.89 -0.84
N LYS A 139 1.79 -9.86 -1.61
CA LYS A 139 2.72 -10.85 -1.04
C LYS A 139 4.00 -10.19 -0.54
N LYS A 140 4.62 -9.31 -1.32
CA LYS A 140 5.82 -8.54 -0.88
C LYS A 140 5.52 -7.73 0.39
N ALA A 141 4.38 -7.07 0.46
CA ALA A 141 3.97 -6.34 1.66
C ALA A 141 3.81 -7.27 2.87
N ARG A 142 3.23 -8.45 2.68
CA ARG A 142 3.10 -9.47 3.73
C ARG A 142 4.45 -9.98 4.20
N ASP A 143 5.37 -10.21 3.27
CA ASP A 143 6.68 -10.81 3.56
C ASP A 143 7.55 -9.90 4.47
N LEU A 144 7.24 -8.61 4.59
CA LEU A 144 7.90 -7.71 5.55
C LEU A 144 7.57 -8.04 7.01
N ARG A 145 6.33 -8.50 7.28
CA ARG A 145 5.84 -8.82 8.64
C ARG A 145 4.76 -9.91 8.58
N PRO A 146 5.08 -11.14 8.16
CA PRO A 146 4.08 -12.17 7.82
C PRO A 146 3.21 -12.57 9.03
N GLU A 147 3.76 -12.62 10.23
CA GLU A 147 3.05 -13.02 11.45
C GLU A 147 1.98 -12.00 11.86
N TYR A 148 2.19 -10.75 11.55
CA TYR A 148 1.36 -9.61 11.94
C TYR A 148 0.43 -9.12 10.82
N PHE A 149 0.52 -9.71 9.63
CA PHE A 149 -0.21 -9.27 8.45
C PHE A 149 -1.51 -10.04 8.25
N ARG A 150 -2.62 -9.32 8.15
CA ARG A 150 -3.96 -9.86 7.83
C ARG A 150 -4.52 -9.15 6.62
N GLU A 151 -4.65 -9.87 5.51
CA GLU A 151 -5.25 -9.36 4.27
C GLU A 151 -6.75 -9.55 4.31
N ILE A 152 -7.50 -8.49 4.03
CA ILE A 152 -8.96 -8.47 3.99
C ILE A 152 -9.41 -7.97 2.62
N TYR A 153 -10.05 -8.83 1.85
CA TYR A 153 -10.67 -8.45 0.59
C TYR A 153 -12.06 -7.88 0.83
N ILE A 154 -12.24 -6.61 0.50
CA ILE A 154 -13.54 -5.94 0.54
C ILE A 154 -14.24 -6.19 -0.78
N LYS A 155 -15.10 -7.21 -0.80
CA LYS A 155 -15.83 -7.67 -1.98
C LYS A 155 -17.00 -6.73 -2.29
N ALA A 156 -16.99 -6.18 -3.50
CA ALA A 156 -18.16 -5.55 -4.13
C ALA A 156 -18.09 -5.84 -5.63
N SER A 157 -19.25 -5.94 -6.29
CA SER A 157 -19.27 -6.10 -7.75
C SER A 157 -18.82 -4.82 -8.43
N LEU A 158 -18.31 -4.95 -9.66
CA LEU A 158 -17.89 -3.77 -10.43
C LEU A 158 -19.11 -2.86 -10.70
N GLU A 159 -20.26 -3.43 -11.00
CA GLU A 159 -21.50 -2.67 -11.24
C GLU A 159 -21.87 -1.83 -10.01
N GLU A 160 -21.78 -2.42 -8.82
CA GLU A 160 -22.08 -1.70 -7.58
C GLU A 160 -21.06 -0.59 -7.31
N CYS A 161 -19.78 -0.83 -7.61
CA CYS A 161 -18.74 0.19 -7.49
C CYS A 161 -18.95 1.35 -8.46
N ILE A 162 -19.32 1.05 -9.72
CA ILE A 162 -19.68 2.04 -10.74
C ILE A 162 -20.92 2.84 -10.32
N LYS A 163 -21.96 2.16 -9.84
CA LYS A 163 -23.17 2.82 -9.35
C LYS A 163 -22.91 3.79 -8.21
N ARG A 164 -22.02 3.43 -7.30
CA ARG A 164 -21.64 4.28 -6.18
C ARG A 164 -20.81 5.47 -6.62
N ASP A 165 -19.83 5.24 -7.44
CA ASP A 165 -18.81 6.18 -7.99
C ASP A 165 -18.60 7.47 -7.15
N VAL A 166 -18.42 7.33 -5.86
CA VAL A 166 -18.39 8.42 -4.87
C VAL A 166 -17.39 9.52 -5.22
N LYS A 167 -16.36 9.17 -5.99
CA LYS A 167 -15.28 10.08 -6.39
C LYS A 167 -15.36 10.50 -7.87
N GLY A 168 -16.34 10.03 -8.62
CA GLY A 168 -16.46 10.26 -10.08
C GLY A 168 -15.33 9.63 -10.89
N MET A 169 -14.61 8.68 -10.32
CA MET A 169 -13.42 8.10 -10.96
C MET A 169 -13.80 7.11 -12.07
N TYR A 170 -14.89 6.35 -11.90
CA TYR A 170 -15.39 5.46 -12.94
C TYR A 170 -15.92 6.25 -14.13
N ALA A 171 -16.66 7.33 -13.89
CA ALA A 171 -17.13 8.20 -14.95
C ALA A 171 -15.95 8.79 -15.75
N LYS A 172 -14.87 9.19 -15.11
CA LYS A 172 -13.65 9.68 -15.77
C LYS A 172 -12.93 8.57 -16.56
N ALA A 173 -12.81 7.37 -15.98
CA ALA A 173 -12.19 6.24 -16.66
C ALA A 173 -12.97 5.83 -17.91
N MET A 174 -14.31 5.80 -17.85
CA MET A 174 -15.17 5.50 -18.98
C MET A 174 -15.05 6.54 -20.12
N ARG A 175 -14.71 7.79 -19.79
CA ARG A 175 -14.41 8.83 -20.79
C ARG A 175 -12.94 8.85 -21.21
N SER A 176 -12.16 7.84 -20.83
CA SER A 176 -10.71 7.75 -21.11
C SER A 176 -9.88 8.92 -20.57
N GLU A 177 -10.40 9.65 -19.58
CA GLU A 177 -9.67 10.72 -18.89
C GLU A 177 -8.64 10.16 -17.90
N ILE A 178 -8.81 8.91 -17.46
CA ILE A 178 -7.90 8.17 -16.60
C ILE A 178 -7.56 6.86 -17.28
N LYS A 179 -6.29 6.60 -17.49
CA LYS A 179 -5.78 5.34 -18.05
C LYS A 179 -5.43 4.35 -16.93
N ASP A 180 -5.34 3.08 -17.28
CA ASP A 180 -4.95 1.98 -16.36
C ASP A 180 -5.84 1.87 -15.12
N PHE A 181 -7.13 2.23 -15.23
CA PHE A 181 -8.04 2.21 -14.09
C PHE A 181 -8.49 0.78 -13.77
N THR A 182 -8.18 0.34 -12.54
CA THR A 182 -8.48 -1.03 -12.07
C THR A 182 -9.98 -1.34 -12.13
N GLY A 183 -10.33 -2.37 -12.86
CA GLY A 183 -11.70 -2.81 -13.09
C GLY A 183 -12.33 -2.30 -14.37
N ILE A 184 -11.69 -1.39 -15.11
CA ILE A 184 -12.14 -0.92 -16.44
C ILE A 184 -11.13 -1.38 -17.49
N ASP A 185 -9.97 -0.78 -17.56
CA ASP A 185 -8.91 -1.05 -18.54
C ASP A 185 -7.67 -1.72 -17.93
N SER A 186 -7.68 -1.94 -16.62
CA SER A 186 -6.65 -2.68 -15.88
C SER A 186 -7.31 -3.76 -15.01
N PRO A 187 -6.75 -4.99 -14.94
CA PRO A 187 -7.31 -6.06 -14.14
C PRO A 187 -7.18 -5.81 -12.63
N TYR A 188 -8.02 -6.54 -11.88
CA TYR A 188 -7.93 -6.65 -10.42
C TYR A 188 -7.41 -8.03 -10.03
#